data_dd8a41949982d0648b9a120eee60903b
#
_entry.id   dd8a41949982d0648b9a120eee60903b
#
_cell.length_a   1.000
_cell.length_b   1.000
_cell.length_c   1.000
_cell.angle_alpha   90.00
_cell.angle_beta   90.00
_cell.angle_gamma   90.00
#
_symmetry.space_group_name_H-M   'P 1'
#
loop_
_entity.id
_entity.type
_entity.pdbx_description
1 polymer ?
#
loop_
_entity_poly.entity_id
_entity_poly.type
_entity_poly.pdbx_seq_one_letter_code
_entity_poly.pdbx_strand_id
1 'polypeptide(L)'
;MAAPFAVARRQFLTFLGATAAMSVTSACSAAPARSKGTFPVQHTEAEWRRLLTPAQFYILRQEGTERPFTSALLGEHRRGTFICAADGNPLFASTTKFDSGTGWPSFWRPLPRAVGTSVDRSFGTVRTEVHCLRCGGHLGHVFEDGPPPTGLRYCMNGDALQFRPA
;
A
#
# COMPACT_ATOMS: atom_id res chain seq x y z
N MET A 1 85.15 22.78 35.75
CA MET A 1 84.84 21.35 35.86
C MET A 1 83.35 21.15 35.64
N ALA A 2 83.02 20.74 34.48
CA ALA A 2 81.56 20.59 34.05
C ALA A 2 81.33 19.11 33.81
N ALA A 3 80.28 18.58 34.45
CA ALA A 3 79.84 17.21 34.27
C ALA A 3 78.84 17.16 33.08
N PRO A 4 78.82 16.12 32.26
CA PRO A 4 77.96 16.04 31.10
C PRO A 4 76.55 15.49 31.46
N PHE A 5 75.52 16.09 30.90
CA PHE A 5 74.11 15.67 30.98
C PHE A 5 73.89 14.44 30.10
N ALA A 6 73.34 13.37 30.65
CA ALA A 6 72.90 12.18 29.96
C ALA A 6 71.48 12.44 29.34
N VAL A 7 71.35 12.28 28.03
CA VAL A 7 70.11 12.38 27.30
C VAL A 7 69.37 11.01 27.30
N ALA A 8 68.26 10.92 27.98
CA ALA A 8 67.39 9.73 27.97
C ALA A 8 66.66 9.61 26.67
N ARG A 9 66.81 8.52 25.91
CA ARG A 9 66.07 8.15 24.73
C ARG A 9 64.65 7.72 25.14
N ARG A 10 63.66 8.52 24.83
CA ARG A 10 62.26 8.10 24.88
C ARG A 10 61.93 7.24 23.67
N GLN A 11 61.58 5.97 23.89
CA GLN A 11 61.03 5.08 22.88
C GLN A 11 59.57 5.46 22.65
N PHE A 12 59.22 5.88 21.44
CA PHE A 12 57.86 6.04 21.00
C PHE A 12 57.30 4.67 20.58
N LEU A 13 56.38 4.12 21.38
CA LEU A 13 55.55 2.99 21.00
C LEU A 13 54.43 3.51 20.10
N THR A 14 54.50 3.22 18.80
CA THR A 14 53.43 3.44 17.83
C THR A 14 52.39 2.35 18.00
N PHE A 15 51.23 2.69 18.60
CA PHE A 15 50.04 1.84 18.58
C PHE A 15 49.38 1.97 17.21
N LEU A 16 49.45 0.91 16.39
CA LEU A 16 48.63 0.75 15.20
C LEU A 16 47.19 0.39 15.65
N GLY A 17 46.29 1.37 15.71
CA GLY A 17 44.88 1.15 15.95
C GLY A 17 44.23 0.66 14.66
N ALA A 18 43.85 -0.63 14.61
CA ALA A 18 43.02 -1.18 13.58
C ALA A 18 41.57 -0.74 13.83
N THR A 19 41.08 0.27 13.10
CA THR A 19 39.66 0.65 13.08
C THR A 19 38.89 -0.35 12.24
N ALA A 20 38.20 -1.29 12.88
CA ALA A 20 37.22 -2.15 12.23
C ALA A 20 35.99 -1.30 11.86
N ALA A 21 35.80 -1.01 10.57
CA ALA A 21 34.59 -0.39 10.06
C ALA A 21 33.42 -1.41 10.14
N MET A 22 32.55 -1.26 11.14
CA MET A 22 31.30 -1.99 11.21
C MET A 22 30.35 -1.41 10.17
N SER A 23 30.19 -2.11 9.05
CA SER A 23 29.12 -1.82 8.07
C SER A 23 27.78 -2.18 8.67
N VAL A 24 27.01 -1.17 9.11
CA VAL A 24 25.63 -1.34 9.54
C VAL A 24 24.77 -1.49 8.28
N THR A 25 24.50 -2.73 7.88
CA THR A 25 23.47 -3.00 6.87
C THR A 25 22.11 -2.73 7.50
N SER A 26 21.53 -1.57 7.17
CA SER A 26 20.16 -1.23 7.54
C SER A 26 19.22 -2.16 6.75
N ALA A 27 18.83 -3.26 7.36
CA ALA A 27 17.75 -4.09 6.85
C ALA A 27 16.45 -3.28 7.02
N CYS A 28 15.93 -2.71 5.92
CA CYS A 28 14.55 -2.24 5.87
C CYS A 28 13.64 -3.44 6.13
N SER A 29 13.24 -3.63 7.38
CA SER A 29 12.24 -4.60 7.77
C SER A 29 10.89 -4.09 7.25
N ALA A 30 10.45 -4.61 6.10
CA ALA A 30 9.08 -4.41 5.64
C ALA A 30 8.14 -5.02 6.71
N ALA A 31 7.22 -4.23 7.23
CA ALA A 31 6.22 -4.71 8.17
C ALA A 31 5.49 -5.91 7.55
N PRO A 32 5.23 -6.99 8.31
CA PRO A 32 4.54 -8.16 7.78
C PRO A 32 3.14 -7.76 7.32
N ALA A 33 2.84 -8.05 6.04
CA ALA A 33 1.49 -7.88 5.50
C ALA A 33 0.51 -8.67 6.37
N ARG A 34 -0.53 -8.01 6.90
CA ARG A 34 -1.59 -8.66 7.67
C ARG A 34 -2.23 -9.74 6.80
N SER A 35 -2.20 -10.99 7.25
CA SER A 35 -2.92 -12.08 6.62
C SER A 35 -4.42 -11.90 6.85
N LYS A 36 -5.14 -11.40 5.87
CA LYS A 36 -6.61 -11.20 5.90
C LYS A 36 -7.39 -12.50 5.62
N GLY A 37 -6.92 -13.65 6.11
CA GLY A 37 -7.56 -14.92 5.85
C GLY A 37 -7.08 -15.60 4.56
N THR A 38 -7.71 -16.72 4.23
CA THR A 38 -7.42 -17.51 3.02
C THR A 38 -8.33 -17.05 1.89
N PHE A 39 -7.76 -16.50 0.83
CA PHE A 39 -8.49 -16.06 -0.36
C PHE A 39 -8.32 -17.07 -1.51
N PRO A 40 -9.30 -17.18 -2.43
CA PRO A 40 -9.21 -18.09 -3.57
C PRO A 40 -8.01 -17.85 -4.49
N VAL A 41 -7.59 -16.58 -4.65
CA VAL A 41 -6.42 -16.20 -5.45
C VAL A 41 -5.29 -15.79 -4.52
N GLN A 42 -4.22 -16.57 -4.53
CA GLN A 42 -3.04 -16.36 -3.70
C GLN A 42 -1.78 -16.43 -4.54
N HIS A 43 -0.85 -15.53 -4.27
CA HIS A 43 0.49 -15.50 -4.83
C HIS A 43 1.47 -15.11 -3.74
N THR A 44 2.71 -15.51 -3.89
CA THR A 44 3.80 -15.00 -3.07
C THR A 44 4.01 -13.50 -3.30
N GLU A 45 4.65 -12.80 -2.37
CA GLU A 45 4.97 -11.39 -2.54
C GLU A 45 5.78 -11.14 -3.82
N ALA A 46 6.75 -12.01 -4.12
CA ALA A 46 7.57 -11.91 -5.31
C ALA A 46 6.75 -12.06 -6.61
N GLU A 47 5.73 -12.92 -6.60
CA GLU A 47 4.82 -13.07 -7.75
C GLU A 47 3.92 -11.84 -7.88
N TRP A 48 3.34 -11.33 -6.79
CA TRP A 48 2.55 -10.10 -6.82
C TRP A 48 3.36 -8.92 -7.37
N ARG A 49 4.64 -8.77 -6.98
CA ARG A 49 5.52 -7.72 -7.51
C ARG A 49 5.80 -7.85 -9.00
N ARG A 50 5.71 -9.05 -9.58
CA ARG A 50 5.84 -9.26 -11.03
C ARG A 50 4.53 -9.01 -11.80
N LEU A 51 3.39 -9.29 -11.16
CA LEU A 51 2.06 -9.15 -11.77
C LEU A 51 1.51 -7.73 -11.72
N LEU A 52 1.92 -6.95 -10.72
CA LEU A 52 1.38 -5.63 -10.44
C LEU A 52 2.43 -4.53 -10.74
N THR A 53 1.96 -3.37 -11.17
CA THR A 53 2.82 -2.18 -11.15
C THR A 53 3.21 -1.82 -9.72
N PRO A 54 4.30 -1.04 -9.49
CA PRO A 54 4.66 -0.60 -8.15
C PRO A 54 3.53 0.14 -7.42
N ALA A 55 2.75 0.98 -8.11
CA ALA A 55 1.61 1.69 -7.54
C ALA A 55 0.48 0.73 -7.14
N GLN A 56 0.12 -0.21 -8.01
CA GLN A 56 -0.88 -1.24 -7.72
C GLN A 56 -0.45 -2.13 -6.56
N PHE A 57 0.83 -2.54 -6.52
CA PHE A 57 1.35 -3.34 -5.41
C PHE A 57 1.28 -2.59 -4.08
N TYR A 58 1.69 -1.32 -4.08
CA TYR A 58 1.62 -0.46 -2.89
C TYR A 58 0.19 -0.38 -2.32
N ILE A 59 -0.82 -0.21 -3.18
CA ILE A 59 -2.20 -0.11 -2.73
C ILE A 59 -2.76 -1.49 -2.37
N LEU A 60 -2.72 -2.44 -3.29
CA LEU A 60 -3.42 -3.73 -3.15
C LEU A 60 -2.78 -4.65 -2.11
N ARG A 61 -1.46 -4.55 -1.86
CA ARG A 61 -0.73 -5.49 -1.01
C ARG A 61 -0.11 -4.86 0.24
N GLN A 62 0.10 -3.55 0.24
CA GLN A 62 0.66 -2.80 1.38
C GLN A 62 -0.34 -1.84 2.02
N GLU A 63 -1.63 -1.91 1.64
CA GLU A 63 -2.70 -1.06 2.17
C GLU A 63 -2.45 0.44 1.97
N GLY A 64 -1.77 0.79 0.87
CA GLY A 64 -1.48 2.17 0.52
C GLY A 64 -2.71 2.96 0.07
N THR A 65 -2.52 4.24 -0.09
CA THR A 65 -3.54 5.15 -0.64
C THR A 65 -2.90 6.01 -1.73
N GLU A 66 -3.52 6.09 -2.90
CA GLU A 66 -3.10 7.00 -3.95
C GLU A 66 -3.39 8.46 -3.56
N ARG A 67 -2.72 9.42 -4.21
CA ARG A 67 -2.99 10.84 -3.98
C ARG A 67 -4.39 11.20 -4.49
N PRO A 68 -5.15 12.05 -3.79
CA PRO A 68 -6.45 12.50 -4.26
C PRO A 68 -6.33 13.22 -5.62
N PHE A 69 -7.34 13.08 -6.46
CA PHE A 69 -7.46 13.72 -7.79
C PHE A 69 -6.42 13.27 -8.83
N THR A 70 -5.71 12.15 -8.62
CA THR A 70 -4.72 11.64 -9.57
C THR A 70 -5.21 10.49 -10.42
N SER A 71 -6.27 9.81 -10.02
CA SER A 71 -6.80 8.67 -10.75
C SER A 71 -7.42 9.05 -12.08
N ALA A 72 -7.00 8.40 -13.16
CA ALA A 72 -7.64 8.53 -14.47
C ALA A 72 -9.12 8.03 -14.47
N LEU A 73 -9.48 7.18 -13.50
CA LEU A 73 -10.84 6.64 -13.38
C LEU A 73 -11.84 7.63 -12.76
N LEU A 74 -11.41 8.78 -12.27
CA LEU A 74 -12.32 9.86 -11.84
C LEU A 74 -13.24 10.29 -12.99
N GLY A 75 -12.68 10.55 -14.16
CA GLY A 75 -13.43 10.94 -15.36
C GLY A 75 -14.01 9.77 -16.17
N GLU A 76 -13.97 8.53 -15.68
CA GLU A 76 -14.53 7.38 -16.39
C GLU A 76 -16.05 7.30 -16.17
N HIS A 77 -16.85 7.59 -17.21
CA HIS A 77 -18.32 7.63 -17.17
C HIS A 77 -19.00 6.67 -18.17
N ARG A 78 -18.21 5.93 -18.95
CA ARG A 78 -18.76 4.97 -19.91
C ARG A 78 -19.48 3.83 -19.21
N ARG A 79 -20.39 3.17 -19.92
CA ARG A 79 -21.01 1.92 -19.42
C ARG A 79 -19.94 0.82 -19.36
N GLY A 80 -19.91 0.09 -18.24
CA GLY A 80 -18.95 -0.97 -18.04
C GLY A 80 -18.84 -1.39 -16.58
N THR A 81 -17.75 -2.10 -16.29
CA THR A 81 -17.47 -2.69 -14.97
C THR A 81 -16.08 -2.29 -14.51
N PHE A 82 -15.98 -1.85 -13.28
CA PHE A 82 -14.69 -1.68 -12.59
C PHE A 82 -14.31 -3.02 -11.96
N ILE A 83 -13.13 -3.51 -12.33
CA ILE A 83 -12.60 -4.82 -11.92
C ILE A 83 -11.36 -4.63 -11.05
N CYS A 84 -11.03 -5.62 -10.23
CA CYS A 84 -9.80 -5.63 -9.44
C CYS A 84 -8.57 -5.67 -10.35
N ALA A 85 -7.62 -4.77 -10.13
CA ALA A 85 -6.40 -4.73 -10.93
C ALA A 85 -5.49 -5.94 -10.70
N ALA A 86 -5.65 -6.65 -9.55
CA ALA A 86 -4.82 -7.80 -9.21
C ALA A 86 -5.28 -9.10 -9.88
N ASP A 87 -6.61 -9.35 -9.95
CA ASP A 87 -7.14 -10.66 -10.33
C ASP A 87 -8.32 -10.60 -11.32
N GLY A 88 -8.69 -9.39 -11.77
CA GLY A 88 -9.78 -9.18 -12.72
C GLY A 88 -11.18 -9.45 -12.16
N ASN A 89 -11.33 -9.61 -10.83
CA ASN A 89 -12.63 -9.78 -10.20
C ASN A 89 -13.55 -8.58 -10.47
N PRO A 90 -14.78 -8.76 -11.01
CA PRO A 90 -15.74 -7.67 -11.15
C PRO A 90 -16.14 -7.11 -9.77
N LEU A 91 -15.96 -5.80 -9.57
CA LEU A 91 -16.16 -5.15 -8.27
C LEU A 91 -17.35 -4.20 -8.24
N PHE A 92 -17.43 -3.29 -9.21
CA PHE A 92 -18.47 -2.26 -9.25
C PHE A 92 -18.99 -2.06 -10.67
N ALA A 93 -20.30 -1.86 -10.80
CA ALA A 93 -20.90 -1.43 -12.07
C ALA A 93 -20.74 0.09 -12.24
N SER A 94 -20.50 0.56 -13.45
CA SER A 94 -20.41 2.00 -13.73
C SER A 94 -21.68 2.77 -13.36
N THR A 95 -22.84 2.10 -13.34
CA THR A 95 -24.13 2.69 -12.93
C THR A 95 -24.20 3.03 -11.44
N THR A 96 -23.28 2.50 -10.62
CA THR A 96 -23.21 2.82 -9.19
C THR A 96 -22.14 3.87 -8.86
N LYS A 97 -21.37 4.30 -9.88
CA LYS A 97 -20.35 5.34 -9.72
C LYS A 97 -21.00 6.72 -9.59
N PHE A 98 -20.45 7.56 -8.71
CA PHE A 98 -20.84 8.96 -8.56
C PHE A 98 -19.63 9.81 -8.23
N ASP A 99 -19.74 11.12 -8.46
CA ASP A 99 -18.73 12.08 -8.06
C ASP A 99 -18.97 12.50 -6.60
N SER A 100 -18.05 12.08 -5.74
CA SER A 100 -18.09 12.41 -4.30
C SER A 100 -17.36 13.71 -3.95
N GLY A 101 -16.61 14.29 -4.89
CA GLY A 101 -15.75 15.45 -4.64
C GLY A 101 -14.52 15.15 -3.78
N THR A 102 -14.31 13.90 -3.33
CA THR A 102 -13.21 13.52 -2.42
C THR A 102 -11.88 13.29 -3.13
N GLY A 103 -11.88 13.15 -4.46
CA GLY A 103 -10.68 12.92 -5.26
C GLY A 103 -10.35 11.45 -5.53
N TRP A 104 -11.26 10.54 -5.18
CA TRP A 104 -11.16 9.11 -5.48
C TRP A 104 -12.41 8.57 -6.16
N PRO A 105 -12.30 7.54 -7.04
CA PRO A 105 -13.47 6.85 -7.59
C PRO A 105 -14.42 6.37 -6.50
N SER A 106 -15.68 6.78 -6.55
CA SER A 106 -16.66 6.51 -5.52
C SER A 106 -17.89 5.80 -6.07
N PHE A 107 -18.39 4.83 -5.31
CA PHE A 107 -19.54 3.99 -5.70
C PHE A 107 -20.50 3.86 -4.51
N TRP A 108 -21.82 3.84 -4.77
CA TRP A 108 -22.78 3.66 -3.70
C TRP A 108 -23.09 2.18 -3.39
N ARG A 109 -22.69 1.23 -4.25
CA ARG A 109 -22.85 -0.22 -4.03
C ARG A 109 -21.85 -1.03 -4.86
N PRO A 110 -21.24 -2.11 -4.31
CA PRO A 110 -20.49 -3.09 -5.08
C PRO A 110 -21.42 -4.09 -5.78
N LEU A 111 -20.84 -4.89 -6.67
CA LEU A 111 -21.50 -6.08 -7.21
C LEU A 111 -21.66 -7.16 -6.12
N PRO A 112 -22.65 -8.06 -6.23
CA PRO A 112 -22.84 -9.13 -5.25
C PRO A 112 -21.59 -10.01 -5.09
N ARG A 113 -21.19 -10.26 -3.83
CA ARG A 113 -20.01 -11.08 -3.48
C ARG A 113 -18.69 -10.63 -4.12
N ALA A 114 -18.57 -9.35 -4.42
CA ALA A 114 -17.38 -8.79 -5.06
C ALA A 114 -16.31 -8.37 -4.05
N VAL A 115 -16.74 -7.81 -2.92
CA VAL A 115 -15.86 -7.25 -1.89
C VAL A 115 -16.17 -7.82 -0.52
N GLY A 116 -15.15 -7.84 0.34
CA GLY A 116 -15.25 -8.04 1.78
C GLY A 116 -14.87 -6.77 2.53
N THR A 117 -15.15 -6.75 3.84
CA THR A 117 -14.79 -5.63 4.71
C THR A 117 -14.04 -6.11 5.94
N SER A 118 -13.19 -5.25 6.49
CA SER A 118 -12.50 -5.48 7.77
C SER A 118 -12.34 -4.15 8.52
N VAL A 119 -12.11 -4.25 9.84
CA VAL A 119 -11.86 -3.06 10.65
C VAL A 119 -10.42 -2.61 10.48
N ASP A 120 -10.23 -1.39 10.01
CA ASP A 120 -8.94 -0.70 9.94
C ASP A 120 -8.80 0.25 11.13
N ARG A 121 -7.74 0.05 11.94
CA ARG A 121 -7.39 0.88 13.11
C ARG A 121 -6.09 1.65 12.91
N SER A 122 -5.63 1.77 11.68
CA SER A 122 -4.42 2.54 11.36
C SER A 122 -4.64 4.04 11.55
N PHE A 123 -3.54 4.79 11.68
CA PHE A 123 -3.53 6.25 11.78
C PHE A 123 -4.42 6.85 12.90
N GLY A 124 -4.66 6.10 14.00
CA GLY A 124 -5.43 6.60 15.15
C GLY A 124 -6.93 6.75 14.90
N THR A 125 -7.45 6.28 13.77
CA THR A 125 -8.88 6.28 13.44
C THR A 125 -9.41 4.86 13.26
N VAL A 126 -10.73 4.69 13.42
CA VAL A 126 -11.40 3.42 13.12
C VAL A 126 -12.19 3.60 11.84
N ARG A 127 -11.82 2.84 10.81
CA ARG A 127 -12.47 2.87 9.49
C ARG A 127 -12.87 1.46 9.07
N THR A 128 -13.80 1.35 8.13
CA THR A 128 -14.16 0.08 7.50
C THR A 128 -13.41 -0.04 6.18
N GLU A 129 -12.39 -0.89 6.16
CA GLU A 129 -11.67 -1.24 4.96
C GLU A 129 -12.54 -2.06 4.02
N VAL A 130 -12.31 -1.88 2.72
CA VAL A 130 -12.88 -2.68 1.64
C VAL A 130 -11.76 -3.39 0.88
N HIS A 131 -11.87 -4.71 0.72
CA HIS A 131 -10.91 -5.53 -0.02
C HIS A 131 -11.60 -6.42 -1.06
N CYS A 132 -10.87 -6.83 -2.09
CA CYS A 132 -11.35 -7.80 -3.07
C CYS A 132 -11.64 -9.15 -2.40
N LEU A 133 -12.83 -9.73 -2.60
CA LEU A 133 -13.20 -10.99 -1.96
C LEU A 133 -12.41 -12.19 -2.53
N ARG A 134 -11.82 -12.08 -3.72
CA ARG A 134 -11.07 -13.16 -4.37
C ARG A 134 -9.58 -13.18 -4.01
N CYS A 135 -8.91 -12.02 -4.01
CA CYS A 135 -7.46 -11.96 -3.77
C CYS A 135 -7.07 -11.28 -2.46
N GLY A 136 -8.03 -10.75 -1.71
CA GLY A 136 -7.79 -10.01 -0.47
C GLY A 136 -7.07 -8.67 -0.65
N GLY A 137 -6.92 -8.19 -1.89
CA GLY A 137 -6.25 -6.92 -2.18
C GLY A 137 -7.04 -5.74 -1.62
N HIS A 138 -6.33 -4.82 -0.92
CA HIS A 138 -6.92 -3.59 -0.42
C HIS A 138 -7.44 -2.73 -1.56
N LEU A 139 -8.69 -2.27 -1.48
CA LEU A 139 -9.31 -1.41 -2.48
C LEU A 139 -9.49 0.02 -1.99
N GLY A 140 -9.81 0.21 -0.72
CA GLY A 140 -10.13 1.49 -0.12
C GLY A 140 -10.98 1.33 1.14
N HIS A 141 -11.90 2.24 1.37
CA HIS A 141 -12.75 2.25 2.57
C HIS A 141 -14.20 2.56 2.21
N VAL A 142 -15.13 2.14 3.06
CA VAL A 142 -16.55 2.50 2.95
C VAL A 142 -16.93 3.43 4.10
N PHE A 143 -17.76 4.43 3.76
CA PHE A 143 -18.28 5.48 4.65
C PHE A 143 -19.81 5.56 4.56
N GLU A 144 -20.46 6.13 5.58
CA GLU A 144 -21.91 6.29 5.68
C GLU A 144 -22.38 7.67 5.22
N ASP A 145 -21.66 8.30 4.31
CA ASP A 145 -21.90 9.64 3.78
C ASP A 145 -22.20 9.62 2.27
N GLY A 146 -22.68 8.50 1.76
CA GLY A 146 -23.02 8.32 0.36
C GLY A 146 -24.44 8.72 0.01
N PRO A 147 -24.79 8.70 -1.29
CA PRO A 147 -26.13 9.03 -1.79
C PRO A 147 -27.14 7.88 -1.59
N PRO A 148 -28.45 8.17 -1.69
CA PRO A 148 -29.44 7.13 -1.83
C PRO A 148 -29.10 6.22 -3.05
N PRO A 149 -29.52 4.94 -3.03
CA PRO A 149 -30.44 4.31 -2.08
C PRO A 149 -29.76 3.70 -0.84
N THR A 150 -28.42 3.65 -0.78
CA THR A 150 -27.73 2.94 0.31
C THR A 150 -27.23 3.83 1.44
N GLY A 151 -27.00 5.11 1.17
CA GLY A 151 -26.29 6.01 2.09
C GLY A 151 -24.82 5.70 2.22
N LEU A 152 -24.28 4.75 1.44
CA LEU A 152 -22.88 4.31 1.52
C LEU A 152 -22.04 4.92 0.41
N ARG A 153 -20.80 5.27 0.74
CA ARG A 153 -19.77 5.68 -0.20
C ARG A 153 -18.57 4.73 -0.11
N TYR A 154 -18.43 3.89 -1.12
CA TYR A 154 -17.25 3.06 -1.35
C TYR A 154 -16.20 3.92 -2.05
N CYS A 155 -15.25 4.45 -1.29
CA CYS A 155 -14.17 5.32 -1.74
C CYS A 155 -12.96 4.45 -2.09
N MET A 156 -12.72 4.24 -3.39
CA MET A 156 -11.74 3.26 -3.87
C MET A 156 -10.54 3.93 -4.50
N ASN A 157 -9.35 3.37 -4.27
CA ASN A 157 -8.14 3.75 -4.99
C ASN A 157 -8.28 3.36 -6.47
N GLY A 158 -8.06 4.30 -7.39
CA GLY A 158 -8.15 4.03 -8.80
C GLY A 158 -7.09 3.06 -9.31
N ASP A 159 -5.86 3.11 -8.76
CA ASP A 159 -4.80 2.15 -9.09
C ASP A 159 -5.13 0.70 -8.64
N ALA A 160 -6.07 0.52 -7.69
CA ALA A 160 -6.58 -0.81 -7.34
C ALA A 160 -7.60 -1.36 -8.35
N LEU A 161 -8.05 -0.53 -9.29
CA LEU A 161 -9.11 -0.83 -10.24
C LEU A 161 -8.62 -0.77 -11.69
N GLN A 162 -9.32 -1.50 -12.55
CA GLN A 162 -9.28 -1.32 -14.00
C GLN A 162 -10.72 -1.17 -14.52
N PHE A 163 -10.91 -0.43 -15.59
CA PHE A 163 -12.21 -0.29 -16.22
C PHE A 163 -12.31 -1.21 -17.45
N ARG A 164 -13.40 -1.98 -17.51
CA ARG A 164 -13.77 -2.81 -18.68
C ARG A 164 -15.06 -2.25 -19.26
N PRO A 165 -15.04 -1.70 -20.47
CA PRO A 165 -16.25 -1.28 -21.18
C PRO A 165 -17.22 -2.45 -21.37
N ALA A 166 -18.54 -2.13 -21.46
CA ALA A 166 -19.60 -3.11 -21.78
C ALA A 166 -19.57 -3.49 -23.26
#